data_f1f02716d311a63695bfbb2a6bf0a1d5
#
_entry.id   f1f02716d311a63695bfbb2a6bf0a1d5
#
_cell.length_a   1.000
_cell.length_b   1.000
_cell.length_c   1.000
_cell.angle_alpha   90.00
_cell.angle_beta   90.00
_cell.angle_gamma   90.00
#
_symmetry.space_group_name_H-M   'P 1'
#
loop_
_entity.id
_entity.type
_entity.pdbx_description
1 polymer ?
#
loop_
_entity_poly.entity_id
_entity_poly.type
_entity_poly.pdbx_seq_one_letter_code
_entity_poly.pdbx_strand_id
1 'polypeptide(L)'
;MLKIKTFIAVKDENLILFFKYEEMVEPKVGHDSELENQDQKQEVKEAPPRELTEEEKQQILHSEEFLIFFDRTIRVIERALAEDSDIFFDYSGRELEEKDGDVQAGANLSFNRQFYDEHWSKHRVVTCMDWSLQYPELMVASYNNNEDAPHEPDGVALVWNMKFKKTTPEYVFHCQSSVMSVCFARFHPNLVVGGTYSGQIVLWDNRSHRRTPVQRTPLSAAAHTHPVYCVNVVGTQNAHNLITVSTDGKMCSWSLDMLSTPQESMELVYNKSKPVAVTGMAFPTGDVNNFVVGSEEGTVYTACRHGSKAGIGEVFEGHQGPVTGINCHMAVGPIDFSHLFVTSSFDWTVKLAPVHPRLTPRGSRILRDLWMLRDTSVAIEGASALNRVRWAQAGKEVAVGDSEGRIWIYDVGELAVPHNDEWTRFARTLVEIRANRADSEEEGTVELSA
;
A
#
# COMPACT_ATOMS: atom_id res chain seq x y z
N MET A 1 -15.36 18.25 -25.67
CA MET A 1 -15.46 17.12 -24.72
C MET A 1 -16.54 16.18 -25.27
N LEU A 2 -16.16 15.01 -25.77
CA LEU A 2 -17.09 14.02 -26.32
C LEU A 2 -17.81 13.29 -25.21
N LYS A 3 -19.10 13.31 -25.19
CA LYS A 3 -19.92 12.56 -24.24
C LYS A 3 -20.41 11.28 -24.94
N ILE A 4 -19.92 10.14 -24.50
CA ILE A 4 -20.32 8.83 -24.99
C ILE A 4 -21.54 8.39 -24.20
N LYS A 5 -22.68 8.19 -24.88
CA LYS A 5 -23.82 7.49 -24.29
C LYS A 5 -23.78 6.04 -24.74
N THR A 6 -23.63 5.14 -23.80
CA THR A 6 -23.65 3.70 -24.02
C THR A 6 -25.10 3.21 -23.82
N PHE A 7 -25.65 2.53 -24.80
CA PHE A 7 -26.91 1.81 -24.66
C PHE A 7 -26.64 0.32 -24.70
N ILE A 8 -27.14 -0.40 -23.72
CA ILE A 8 -27.07 -1.85 -23.65
C ILE A 8 -28.44 -2.39 -24.11
N ALA A 9 -28.45 -3.20 -25.12
CA ALA A 9 -29.64 -3.92 -25.55
C ALA A 9 -29.33 -5.44 -25.52
N VAL A 10 -30.21 -6.22 -24.88
CA VAL A 10 -30.16 -7.68 -24.92
C VAL A 10 -31.16 -8.16 -25.92
N LYS A 11 -30.72 -8.87 -26.94
CA LYS A 11 -31.55 -9.53 -27.93
C LYS A 11 -31.07 -10.97 -28.14
N ASP A 12 -31.94 -11.95 -27.87
CA ASP A 12 -31.71 -13.37 -28.14
C ASP A 12 -30.41 -13.93 -27.49
N GLU A 13 -30.24 -13.77 -26.16
CA GLU A 13 -29.08 -14.22 -25.38
C GLU A 13 -27.73 -13.58 -25.75
N ASN A 14 -27.72 -12.66 -26.69
CA ASN A 14 -26.50 -11.92 -27.07
C ASN A 14 -26.56 -10.47 -26.57
N LEU A 15 -25.47 -10.04 -25.95
CA LEU A 15 -25.27 -8.67 -25.49
C LEU A 15 -24.79 -7.83 -26.67
N ILE A 16 -25.61 -6.89 -27.14
CA ILE A 16 -25.26 -5.96 -28.23
C ILE A 16 -25.00 -4.59 -27.61
N LEU A 17 -23.79 -4.09 -27.76
CA LEU A 17 -23.37 -2.76 -27.30
C LEU A 17 -23.52 -1.76 -28.47
N PHE A 18 -24.33 -0.73 -28.25
CA PHE A 18 -24.43 0.39 -29.18
C PHE A 18 -23.77 1.62 -28.59
N PHE A 19 -22.88 2.25 -29.36
CA PHE A 19 -22.28 3.52 -29.03
C PHE A 19 -22.84 4.62 -29.90
N LYS A 20 -23.35 5.68 -29.27
CA LYS A 20 -23.76 6.89 -29.97
C LYS A 20 -22.85 8.04 -29.52
N TYR A 21 -22.18 8.65 -30.47
CA TYR A 21 -21.40 9.86 -30.27
C TYR A 21 -22.32 11.07 -30.39
N GLU A 22 -22.38 11.92 -29.39
CA GLU A 22 -22.97 13.23 -29.44
C GLU A 22 -21.89 14.30 -29.31
N GLU A 23 -21.73 15.11 -30.33
CA GLU A 23 -20.88 16.29 -30.32
C GLU A 23 -21.57 17.37 -29.48
N MET A 24 -20.94 17.80 -28.37
CA MET A 24 -21.46 18.93 -27.61
C MET A 24 -21.13 20.22 -28.33
N VAL A 25 -22.16 20.86 -28.89
CA VAL A 25 -22.11 22.25 -29.34
C VAL A 25 -22.09 23.14 -28.08
N GLU A 26 -21.04 23.94 -27.89
CA GLU A 26 -21.02 24.94 -26.86
C GLU A 26 -22.10 25.98 -27.06
N PRO A 27 -22.84 26.41 -26.04
CA PRO A 27 -23.82 27.47 -26.18
C PRO A 27 -23.08 28.80 -26.43
N LYS A 28 -23.22 29.34 -27.62
CA LYS A 28 -22.84 30.73 -27.92
C LYS A 28 -23.81 31.65 -27.17
N VAL A 29 -23.24 32.50 -26.34
CA VAL A 29 -23.96 33.62 -25.70
C VAL A 29 -24.42 34.55 -26.84
N GLY A 30 -25.72 34.73 -26.94
CA GLY A 30 -26.34 35.57 -27.97
C GLY A 30 -26.21 37.04 -27.65
N HIS A 31 -25.84 37.81 -28.64
CA HIS A 31 -26.19 39.24 -28.74
C HIS A 31 -27.23 39.39 -29.83
N ASP A 32 -28.34 40.02 -29.47
CA ASP A 32 -29.45 40.34 -30.36
C ASP A 32 -29.01 41.22 -31.51
N SER A 33 -29.42 40.86 -32.73
CA SER A 33 -29.86 41.81 -33.75
C SER A 33 -30.60 41.04 -34.85
N GLU A 34 -31.85 41.44 -35.03
CA GLU A 34 -32.76 41.04 -36.07
C GLU A 34 -32.16 41.33 -37.46
N LEU A 35 -32.25 40.36 -38.36
CA LEU A 35 -32.55 40.61 -39.79
C LEU A 35 -32.87 39.28 -40.46
N GLU A 36 -34.07 39.24 -41.04
CA GLU A 36 -34.61 38.18 -41.90
C GLU A 36 -33.69 37.89 -43.08
N ASN A 37 -33.41 36.58 -43.30
CA ASN A 37 -33.27 36.07 -44.68
C ASN A 37 -33.59 34.57 -44.73
N GLN A 38 -34.57 34.27 -45.54
CA GLN A 38 -34.91 32.93 -45.98
C GLN A 38 -33.76 32.36 -46.79
N ASP A 39 -33.16 31.28 -46.34
CA ASP A 39 -32.40 30.38 -47.19
C ASP A 39 -32.62 28.92 -46.78
N GLN A 40 -32.91 28.15 -47.82
CA GLN A 40 -33.27 26.76 -47.81
C GLN A 40 -32.21 25.91 -47.15
N LYS A 41 -32.55 25.27 -45.99
CA LYS A 41 -31.78 24.15 -45.47
C LYS A 41 -31.96 22.92 -46.35
N GLN A 42 -30.98 22.63 -47.18
CA GLN A 42 -30.78 21.29 -47.70
C GLN A 42 -30.43 20.36 -46.56
N GLU A 43 -31.33 19.43 -46.22
CA GLU A 43 -31.00 18.28 -45.38
C GLU A 43 -29.92 17.47 -46.11
N VAL A 44 -28.70 17.53 -45.63
CA VAL A 44 -27.65 16.56 -45.97
C VAL A 44 -28.08 15.24 -45.33
N LYS A 45 -28.64 14.35 -46.11
CA LYS A 45 -28.83 12.95 -45.72
C LYS A 45 -27.45 12.36 -45.48
N GLU A 46 -27.08 12.18 -44.21
CA GLU A 46 -25.92 11.35 -43.85
C GLU A 46 -26.09 9.97 -44.50
N ALA A 47 -25.15 9.58 -45.32
CA ALA A 47 -25.09 8.25 -45.89
C ALA A 47 -25.04 7.22 -44.74
N PRO A 48 -25.73 6.07 -44.83
CA PRO A 48 -25.66 5.05 -43.81
C PRO A 48 -24.18 4.66 -43.57
N PRO A 49 -23.76 4.44 -42.31
CA PRO A 49 -22.38 4.10 -42.02
C PRO A 49 -21.97 2.85 -42.80
N ARG A 50 -20.86 2.92 -43.50
CA ARG A 50 -20.30 1.81 -44.28
C ARG A 50 -20.07 0.63 -43.34
N GLU A 51 -20.59 -0.54 -43.69
CA GLU A 51 -20.27 -1.77 -42.97
C GLU A 51 -18.79 -2.10 -43.16
N LEU A 52 -18.10 -2.29 -42.01
CA LEU A 52 -16.69 -2.69 -41.99
C LEU A 52 -16.51 -4.09 -42.55
N THR A 53 -15.49 -4.30 -43.35
CA THR A 53 -15.08 -5.65 -43.79
C THR A 53 -14.58 -6.47 -42.63
N GLU A 54 -14.61 -7.80 -42.73
CA GLU A 54 -14.11 -8.68 -41.65
C GLU A 54 -12.61 -8.45 -41.36
N GLU A 55 -11.84 -8.10 -42.37
CA GLU A 55 -10.41 -7.77 -42.21
C GLU A 55 -10.23 -6.46 -41.41
N GLU A 56 -11.03 -5.43 -41.73
CA GLU A 56 -11.02 -4.16 -40.98
C GLU A 56 -11.46 -4.35 -39.51
N LYS A 57 -12.46 -5.20 -39.28
CA LYS A 57 -12.90 -5.55 -37.91
C LYS A 57 -11.78 -6.25 -37.14
N GLN A 58 -11.10 -7.20 -37.74
CA GLN A 58 -9.97 -7.89 -37.14
C GLN A 58 -8.81 -6.94 -36.81
N GLN A 59 -8.50 -6.01 -37.70
CA GLN A 59 -7.46 -5.00 -37.45
C GLN A 59 -7.81 -4.10 -36.27
N ILE A 60 -9.08 -3.68 -36.16
CA ILE A 60 -9.56 -2.89 -35.02
C ILE A 60 -9.49 -3.70 -33.72
N LEU A 61 -9.94 -4.96 -33.73
CA LEU A 61 -9.93 -5.82 -32.54
C LEU A 61 -8.51 -6.08 -31.99
N HIS A 62 -7.50 -6.08 -32.85
CA HIS A 62 -6.10 -6.26 -32.45
C HIS A 62 -5.35 -4.93 -32.25
N SER A 63 -6.01 -3.78 -32.42
CA SER A 63 -5.38 -2.48 -32.18
C SER A 63 -5.16 -2.25 -30.68
N GLU A 64 -4.04 -1.62 -30.34
CA GLU A 64 -3.72 -1.27 -28.94
C GLU A 64 -4.79 -0.35 -28.33
N GLU A 65 -5.31 0.57 -29.11
CA GLU A 65 -6.37 1.49 -28.68
C GLU A 65 -7.67 0.75 -28.31
N PHE A 66 -8.07 -0.24 -29.12
CA PHE A 66 -9.24 -1.06 -28.82
C PHE A 66 -9.03 -1.93 -27.59
N LEU A 67 -7.87 -2.53 -27.43
CA LEU A 67 -7.56 -3.37 -26.26
C LEU A 67 -7.59 -2.55 -24.96
N ILE A 68 -7.06 -1.33 -24.96
CA ILE A 68 -7.13 -0.41 -23.82
C ILE A 68 -8.57 -0.02 -23.51
N PHE A 69 -9.33 0.33 -24.56
CA PHE A 69 -10.75 0.67 -24.41
C PHE A 69 -11.55 -0.51 -23.86
N PHE A 70 -11.33 -1.71 -24.40
CA PHE A 70 -12.03 -2.93 -24.02
C PHE A 70 -11.75 -3.29 -22.55
N ASP A 71 -10.48 -3.26 -22.12
CA ASP A 71 -10.07 -3.56 -20.74
C ASP A 71 -10.77 -2.62 -19.73
N ARG A 72 -10.93 -1.37 -20.08
CA ARG A 72 -11.67 -0.40 -19.25
C ARG A 72 -13.17 -0.63 -19.24
N THR A 73 -13.73 -0.84 -20.41
CA THR A 73 -15.17 -0.97 -20.58
C THR A 73 -15.70 -2.24 -19.96
N ILE A 74 -15.01 -3.37 -20.16
CA ILE A 74 -15.39 -4.65 -19.56
C ILE A 74 -15.40 -4.58 -18.03
N ARG A 75 -14.42 -3.90 -17.44
CA ARG A 75 -14.35 -3.70 -15.99
C ARG A 75 -15.57 -2.94 -15.45
N VAL A 76 -15.98 -1.87 -16.13
CA VAL A 76 -17.16 -1.10 -15.74
C VAL A 76 -18.45 -1.94 -15.87
N ILE A 77 -18.57 -2.70 -16.96
CA ILE A 77 -19.73 -3.57 -17.21
C ILE A 77 -19.78 -4.70 -16.17
N GLU A 78 -18.66 -5.37 -15.91
CA GLU A 78 -18.58 -6.43 -14.91
C GLU A 78 -18.96 -5.94 -13.51
N ARG A 79 -18.54 -4.74 -13.15
CA ARG A 79 -18.93 -4.10 -11.89
C ARG A 79 -20.42 -3.82 -11.84
N ALA A 80 -20.97 -3.26 -12.92
CA ALA A 80 -22.40 -2.97 -13.01
C ALA A 80 -23.26 -4.25 -12.92
N LEU A 81 -22.81 -5.34 -13.56
CA LEU A 81 -23.50 -6.63 -13.51
C LEU A 81 -23.36 -7.35 -12.16
N ALA A 82 -22.26 -7.13 -11.45
CA ALA A 82 -22.02 -7.71 -10.11
C ALA A 82 -22.66 -6.90 -8.97
N GLU A 83 -23.16 -5.70 -9.27
CA GLU A 83 -23.80 -4.83 -8.28
C GLU A 83 -25.27 -5.25 -8.11
N ASP A 84 -25.61 -5.84 -6.97
CA ASP A 84 -26.98 -6.09 -6.53
C ASP A 84 -27.57 -4.81 -5.91
N SER A 85 -27.57 -3.70 -6.67
CA SER A 85 -28.23 -2.50 -6.18
C SER A 85 -29.74 -2.67 -6.30
N ASP A 86 -30.39 -2.78 -5.15
CA ASP A 86 -31.85 -2.65 -5.08
C ASP A 86 -32.21 -1.21 -5.42
N ILE A 87 -32.76 -0.99 -6.60
CA ILE A 87 -33.24 0.34 -7.04
C ILE A 87 -34.37 0.88 -6.14
N PHE A 88 -34.97 0.04 -5.33
CA PHE A 88 -36.00 0.39 -4.35
C PHE A 88 -35.44 0.63 -2.93
N PHE A 89 -34.13 0.53 -2.77
CA PHE A 89 -33.50 0.78 -1.47
C PHE A 89 -33.70 2.24 -1.05
N ASP A 90 -34.30 2.43 0.13
CA ASP A 90 -34.54 3.75 0.69
C ASP A 90 -33.25 4.31 1.29
N TYR A 91 -32.57 5.19 0.56
CA TYR A 91 -31.39 5.92 1.03
C TYR A 91 -31.68 6.96 2.11
N SER A 92 -32.97 7.14 2.52
CA SER A 92 -33.34 8.09 3.59
C SER A 92 -33.04 7.59 5.01
N GLY A 93 -32.49 6.39 5.13
CA GLY A 93 -31.87 5.92 6.38
C GLY A 93 -32.84 5.43 7.47
N ARG A 94 -34.00 4.91 7.12
CA ARG A 94 -34.98 4.43 8.10
C ARG A 94 -34.88 2.98 8.54
N GLU A 95 -33.92 2.21 8.10
CA GLU A 95 -33.75 0.82 8.56
C GLU A 95 -32.30 0.50 8.91
N LEU A 96 -31.75 1.21 9.87
CA LEU A 96 -30.76 0.64 10.76
C LEU A 96 -31.56 0.17 12.02
N GLU A 97 -32.34 -0.87 11.87
CA GLU A 97 -32.73 -1.65 13.05
C GLU A 97 -31.47 -2.24 13.64
N GLU A 98 -31.10 -1.68 14.79
CA GLU A 98 -30.15 -2.24 15.73
C GLU A 98 -30.55 -3.72 15.96
N LYS A 99 -29.76 -4.63 15.40
CA LYS A 99 -29.72 -5.99 15.90
C LYS A 99 -29.10 -5.92 17.29
N ASP A 100 -29.93 -5.74 18.31
CA ASP A 100 -29.60 -6.06 19.69
C ASP A 100 -29.22 -7.54 19.77
N GLY A 101 -27.95 -7.83 19.54
CA GLY A 101 -27.31 -9.07 19.89
C GLY A 101 -26.22 -8.73 20.88
N ASP A 102 -26.24 -9.36 22.03
CA ASP A 102 -25.27 -9.27 23.12
C ASP A 102 -23.84 -8.98 22.57
N VAL A 103 -23.43 -7.72 22.67
CA VAL A 103 -22.07 -7.29 22.36
C VAL A 103 -21.21 -7.73 23.54
N GLN A 104 -20.68 -8.93 23.47
CA GLN A 104 -19.48 -9.23 24.22
C GLN A 104 -18.39 -8.29 23.71
N ALA A 105 -17.94 -7.42 24.61
CA ALA A 105 -16.86 -6.49 24.34
C ALA A 105 -15.54 -7.25 24.06
N GLY A 106 -15.32 -7.56 22.80
CA GLY A 106 -14.10 -8.13 22.26
C GLY A 106 -14.05 -7.79 20.79
N ALA A 107 -12.91 -7.28 20.31
CA ALA A 107 -12.73 -6.97 18.90
C ALA A 107 -12.91 -8.24 18.07
N ASN A 108 -14.10 -8.42 17.48
CA ASN A 108 -14.39 -9.56 16.62
C ASN A 108 -13.88 -9.24 15.22
N LEU A 109 -12.91 -10.03 14.75
CA LEU A 109 -12.47 -10.00 13.36
C LEU A 109 -13.49 -10.76 12.50
N SER A 110 -14.13 -10.09 11.57
CA SER A 110 -15.04 -10.68 10.60
C SER A 110 -14.45 -10.64 9.19
N PHE A 111 -14.56 -11.73 8.45
CA PHE A 111 -14.09 -11.79 7.07
C PHE A 111 -14.94 -10.84 6.20
N ASN A 112 -14.28 -9.91 5.50
CA ASN A 112 -14.92 -8.99 4.57
C ASN A 112 -14.82 -9.52 3.15
N ARG A 113 -13.61 -9.67 2.64
CA ARG A 113 -13.34 -10.12 1.25
C ARG A 113 -11.94 -10.66 1.07
N GLN A 114 -11.72 -11.26 -0.09
CA GLN A 114 -10.42 -11.71 -0.54
C GLN A 114 -10.07 -11.00 -1.84
N PHE A 115 -8.84 -10.49 -1.96
CA PHE A 115 -8.28 -10.04 -3.22
C PHE A 115 -7.40 -11.14 -3.81
N TYR A 116 -7.74 -11.58 -4.99
CA TYR A 116 -7.02 -12.61 -5.71
C TYR A 116 -7.30 -12.50 -7.20
N ASP A 117 -6.29 -12.72 -8.01
CA ASP A 117 -6.39 -12.75 -9.47
C ASP A 117 -5.67 -13.97 -10.02
N GLU A 118 -6.41 -14.80 -10.79
CA GLU A 118 -5.91 -16.07 -11.32
C GLU A 118 -4.73 -15.91 -12.28
N HIS A 119 -4.62 -14.75 -12.93
CA HIS A 119 -3.54 -14.49 -13.90
C HIS A 119 -2.37 -13.74 -13.26
N TRP A 120 -2.63 -12.74 -12.41
CA TRP A 120 -1.59 -11.83 -11.94
C TRP A 120 -1.08 -12.10 -10.53
N SER A 121 -1.89 -12.67 -9.64
CA SER A 121 -1.45 -12.90 -8.26
C SER A 121 -1.19 -14.37 -7.91
N LYS A 122 -1.77 -15.30 -8.66
CA LYS A 122 -1.63 -16.74 -8.44
C LYS A 122 -0.17 -17.19 -8.47
N HIS A 123 0.21 -18.05 -7.52
CA HIS A 123 1.57 -18.59 -7.35
C HIS A 123 2.66 -17.52 -7.19
N ARG A 124 2.28 -16.37 -6.65
CA ARG A 124 3.19 -15.28 -6.28
C ARG A 124 3.05 -14.93 -4.82
N VAL A 125 4.16 -14.73 -4.14
CA VAL A 125 4.13 -14.27 -2.74
C VAL A 125 3.76 -12.80 -2.68
N VAL A 126 2.86 -12.43 -1.78
CA VAL A 126 2.60 -11.03 -1.43
C VAL A 126 3.81 -10.50 -0.65
N THR A 127 4.63 -9.67 -1.27
CA THR A 127 5.89 -9.19 -0.69
C THR A 127 5.72 -7.92 0.14
N CYS A 128 4.81 -7.03 -0.24
CA CYS A 128 4.51 -5.79 0.47
C CYS A 128 3.10 -5.31 0.16
N MET A 129 2.52 -4.53 1.06
CA MET A 129 1.21 -3.86 0.87
C MET A 129 1.27 -2.45 1.41
N ASP A 130 0.53 -1.54 0.78
CA ASP A 130 0.37 -0.17 1.24
C ASP A 130 -1.02 0.38 0.89
N TRP A 131 -1.60 1.16 1.80
CA TRP A 131 -2.89 1.83 1.60
C TRP A 131 -2.68 3.26 1.11
N SER A 132 -3.54 3.70 0.19
CA SER A 132 -3.50 5.09 -0.28
C SER A 132 -3.99 6.04 0.81
N LEU A 133 -3.24 7.13 1.02
CA LEU A 133 -3.63 8.20 1.95
C LEU A 133 -4.74 9.09 1.40
N GLN A 134 -4.78 9.26 0.08
CA GLN A 134 -5.76 10.12 -0.60
C GLN A 134 -7.04 9.37 -0.95
N TYR A 135 -6.93 8.08 -1.23
CA TYR A 135 -8.03 7.20 -1.60
C TYR A 135 -8.04 5.98 -0.67
N PRO A 136 -8.68 6.08 0.52
CA PRO A 136 -8.63 5.03 1.53
C PRO A 136 -9.13 3.66 1.05
N GLU A 137 -9.95 3.64 0.00
CA GLU A 137 -10.43 2.43 -0.65
C GLU A 137 -9.39 1.68 -1.48
N LEU A 138 -8.27 2.35 -1.82
CA LEU A 138 -7.23 1.77 -2.67
C LEU A 138 -6.09 1.19 -1.84
N MET A 139 -5.70 -0.03 -2.20
CA MET A 139 -4.53 -0.72 -1.67
C MET A 139 -3.66 -1.20 -2.83
N VAL A 140 -2.36 -0.97 -2.75
CA VAL A 140 -1.37 -1.58 -3.65
C VAL A 140 -0.69 -2.74 -2.95
N ALA A 141 -0.50 -3.83 -3.69
CA ALA A 141 0.27 -4.98 -3.25
C ALA A 141 1.33 -5.32 -4.29
N SER A 142 2.50 -5.73 -3.83
CA SER A 142 3.60 -6.20 -4.68
C SER A 142 3.81 -7.70 -4.53
N TYR A 143 4.32 -8.30 -5.60
CA TYR A 143 4.46 -9.74 -5.73
C TYR A 143 5.83 -10.09 -6.33
N ASN A 144 6.32 -11.27 -5.98
CA ASN A 144 7.51 -11.86 -6.58
C ASN A 144 7.20 -12.50 -7.94
N ASN A 145 8.20 -13.19 -8.50
CA ASN A 145 8.07 -13.98 -9.73
C ASN A 145 7.16 -15.19 -9.52
N ASN A 146 6.51 -15.61 -10.61
CA ASN A 146 5.81 -16.87 -10.70
C ASN A 146 6.75 -17.93 -11.31
N GLU A 147 7.19 -18.89 -10.52
CA GLU A 147 8.11 -19.94 -10.96
C GLU A 147 7.46 -20.90 -11.95
N ASP A 148 6.13 -21.05 -11.91
CA ASP A 148 5.37 -21.92 -12.81
C ASP A 148 5.15 -21.29 -14.19
N ALA A 149 5.33 -19.98 -14.34
CA ALA A 149 5.12 -19.25 -15.58
C ALA A 149 6.31 -18.32 -15.92
N PRO A 150 7.47 -18.87 -16.34
CA PRO A 150 8.69 -18.09 -16.56
C PRO A 150 8.62 -17.10 -17.74
N HIS A 151 7.56 -17.12 -18.52
CA HIS A 151 7.31 -16.17 -19.61
C HIS A 151 6.51 -14.93 -19.15
N GLU A 152 5.94 -14.97 -17.94
CA GLU A 152 5.27 -13.82 -17.34
C GLU A 152 6.30 -12.85 -16.73
N PRO A 153 5.90 -11.59 -16.48
CA PRO A 153 6.79 -10.64 -15.81
C PRO A 153 7.21 -11.12 -14.43
N ASP A 154 8.49 -11.00 -14.10
CA ASP A 154 9.03 -11.42 -12.80
C ASP A 154 8.44 -10.61 -11.63
N GLY A 155 8.17 -9.34 -11.84
CA GLY A 155 7.62 -8.44 -10.82
C GLY A 155 6.25 -7.93 -11.20
N VAL A 156 5.32 -7.99 -10.25
CA VAL A 156 3.95 -7.50 -10.41
C VAL A 156 3.57 -6.62 -9.21
N ALA A 157 2.85 -5.54 -9.47
CA ALA A 157 2.16 -4.76 -8.45
C ALA A 157 0.71 -4.53 -8.88
N LEU A 158 -0.22 -4.82 -8.00
CA LEU A 158 -1.65 -4.71 -8.26
C LEU A 158 -2.27 -3.67 -7.34
N VAL A 159 -3.11 -2.82 -7.90
CA VAL A 159 -3.93 -1.90 -7.10
C VAL A 159 -5.34 -2.48 -6.98
N TRP A 160 -5.76 -2.70 -5.75
CA TRP A 160 -7.06 -3.25 -5.38
C TRP A 160 -7.98 -2.15 -4.88
N ASN A 161 -9.28 -2.31 -5.08
CA ASN A 161 -10.27 -1.32 -4.67
C ASN A 161 -11.35 -1.97 -3.79
N MET A 162 -11.47 -1.47 -2.55
CA MET A 162 -12.46 -1.93 -1.57
C MET A 162 -13.89 -1.53 -1.91
N LYS A 163 -14.08 -0.55 -2.77
CA LYS A 163 -15.39 0.04 -3.08
C LYS A 163 -16.31 -0.91 -3.85
N PHE A 164 -15.75 -1.82 -4.64
CA PHE A 164 -16.52 -2.68 -5.53
C PHE A 164 -16.60 -4.11 -4.98
N LYS A 165 -17.76 -4.76 -5.20
CA LYS A 165 -17.96 -6.17 -4.81
C LYS A 165 -17.06 -7.11 -5.61
N LYS A 166 -16.92 -6.87 -6.92
CA LYS A 166 -16.03 -7.66 -7.76
C LYS A 166 -14.57 -7.26 -7.51
N THR A 167 -13.77 -8.23 -7.12
CA THR A 167 -12.38 -8.05 -6.72
C THR A 167 -11.41 -8.28 -7.89
N THR A 168 -11.55 -7.47 -8.95
CA THR A 168 -10.53 -7.41 -10.02
C THR A 168 -9.55 -6.26 -9.72
N PRO A 169 -8.26 -6.38 -10.07
CA PRO A 169 -7.32 -5.28 -9.88
C PRO A 169 -7.75 -4.02 -10.62
N GLU A 170 -7.66 -2.88 -9.96
CA GLU A 170 -7.92 -1.57 -10.56
C GLU A 170 -6.85 -1.23 -11.59
N TYR A 171 -5.59 -1.46 -11.22
CA TYR A 171 -4.42 -1.31 -12.08
C TYR A 171 -3.51 -2.52 -11.92
N VAL A 172 -2.93 -2.92 -13.05
CA VAL A 172 -1.90 -3.96 -13.13
C VAL A 172 -0.60 -3.30 -13.57
N PHE A 173 0.41 -3.37 -12.73
CA PHE A 173 1.76 -2.92 -13.04
C PHE A 173 2.71 -4.11 -13.03
N HIS A 174 3.72 -4.07 -13.89
CA HIS A 174 4.73 -5.11 -13.92
C HIS A 174 6.11 -4.55 -14.29
N CYS A 175 7.14 -5.31 -13.96
CA CYS A 175 8.53 -5.01 -14.30
C CYS A 175 9.33 -6.31 -14.43
N GLN A 176 10.61 -6.18 -14.81
CA GLN A 176 11.49 -7.31 -15.13
C GLN A 176 12.20 -7.91 -13.91
N SER A 177 11.82 -7.57 -12.70
CA SER A 177 12.38 -8.12 -11.47
C SER A 177 11.31 -8.18 -10.40
N SER A 178 11.36 -9.19 -9.54
CA SER A 178 10.43 -9.30 -8.40
C SER A 178 10.33 -8.01 -7.61
N VAL A 179 9.12 -7.56 -7.30
CA VAL A 179 8.90 -6.35 -6.51
C VAL A 179 8.89 -6.73 -5.03
N MET A 180 9.88 -6.26 -4.29
CA MET A 180 10.07 -6.61 -2.87
C MET A 180 9.40 -5.64 -1.92
N SER A 181 9.21 -4.41 -2.35
CA SER A 181 8.55 -3.35 -1.58
C SER A 181 7.77 -2.42 -2.49
N VAL A 182 6.69 -1.86 -1.98
CA VAL A 182 5.82 -0.97 -2.75
C VAL A 182 5.18 0.07 -1.82
N CYS A 183 5.00 1.28 -2.32
CA CYS A 183 4.19 2.29 -1.64
C CYS A 183 3.49 3.20 -2.64
N PHE A 184 2.37 3.79 -2.23
CA PHE A 184 1.83 4.96 -2.91
C PHE A 184 2.72 6.17 -2.65
N ALA A 185 2.96 6.98 -3.66
CA ALA A 185 3.66 8.25 -3.46
C ALA A 185 2.75 9.20 -2.66
N ARG A 186 3.09 9.42 -1.40
CA ARG A 186 2.23 10.09 -0.40
C ARG A 186 1.59 11.39 -0.87
N PHE A 187 2.27 12.17 -1.72
CA PHE A 187 1.81 13.47 -2.20
C PHE A 187 1.39 13.46 -3.68
N HIS A 188 1.50 12.32 -4.34
CA HIS A 188 1.17 12.12 -5.75
C HIS A 188 0.29 10.87 -5.90
N PRO A 189 -1.03 11.00 -5.77
CA PRO A 189 -1.95 9.84 -5.68
C PRO A 189 -1.94 8.92 -6.90
N ASN A 190 -1.43 9.40 -8.03
CA ASN A 190 -1.34 8.63 -9.28
C ASN A 190 -0.03 7.83 -9.41
N LEU A 191 0.93 8.05 -8.51
CA LEU A 191 2.23 7.42 -8.60
C LEU A 191 2.36 6.27 -7.59
N VAL A 192 2.91 5.17 -8.06
CA VAL A 192 3.28 4.00 -7.24
C VAL A 192 4.77 3.75 -7.42
N VAL A 193 5.46 3.57 -6.31
CA VAL A 193 6.90 3.31 -6.26
C VAL A 193 7.13 1.86 -5.84
N GLY A 194 8.04 1.17 -6.52
CA GLY A 194 8.45 -0.18 -6.19
C GLY A 194 9.96 -0.30 -6.03
N GLY A 195 10.39 -1.05 -5.01
CA GLY A 195 11.76 -1.53 -4.87
C GLY A 195 11.86 -2.98 -5.33
N THR A 196 12.85 -3.29 -6.15
CA THR A 196 12.96 -4.61 -6.77
C THR A 196 14.10 -5.46 -6.18
N TYR A 197 14.06 -6.75 -6.45
CA TYR A 197 15.09 -7.69 -6.07
C TYR A 197 16.42 -7.39 -6.77
N SER A 198 16.41 -6.89 -8.00
CA SER A 198 17.61 -6.47 -8.73
C SER A 198 18.27 -5.19 -8.19
N GLY A 199 17.62 -4.49 -7.27
CA GLY A 199 18.07 -3.20 -6.72
C GLY A 199 17.52 -2.00 -7.45
N GLN A 200 16.82 -2.15 -8.55
CA GLN A 200 16.19 -1.02 -9.22
C GLN A 200 14.99 -0.49 -8.41
N ILE A 201 14.83 0.82 -8.40
CA ILE A 201 13.61 1.49 -8.00
C ILE A 201 12.82 1.77 -9.27
N VAL A 202 11.55 1.46 -9.26
CA VAL A 202 10.62 1.65 -10.38
C VAL A 202 9.47 2.56 -9.96
N LEU A 203 9.02 3.37 -10.91
CA LEU A 203 7.90 4.29 -10.73
C LEU A 203 6.85 4.01 -11.80
N TRP A 204 5.62 3.75 -11.37
CA TRP A 204 4.46 3.63 -12.25
C TRP A 204 3.54 4.83 -12.08
N ASP A 205 2.91 5.22 -13.18
CA ASP A 205 1.89 6.27 -13.20
C ASP A 205 0.60 5.71 -13.79
N ASN A 206 -0.48 5.69 -13.01
CA ASN A 206 -1.76 5.17 -13.44
C ASN A 206 -2.42 5.97 -14.57
N ARG A 207 -1.96 7.20 -14.81
CA ARG A 207 -2.45 8.06 -15.90
C ARG A 207 -1.84 7.69 -17.25
N SER A 208 -0.68 7.04 -17.25
CA SER A 208 0.06 6.73 -18.48
C SER A 208 -0.51 5.57 -19.27
N HIS A 209 -1.47 4.84 -18.71
CA HIS A 209 -2.05 3.61 -19.26
C HIS A 209 -1.05 2.48 -19.57
N ARG A 210 0.21 2.68 -19.22
CA ARG A 210 1.26 1.67 -19.38
C ARG A 210 1.33 0.83 -18.11
N ARG A 211 1.44 -0.47 -18.29
CA ARG A 211 1.70 -1.41 -17.18
C ARG A 211 3.16 -1.42 -16.76
N THR A 212 4.06 -0.97 -17.65
CA THR A 212 5.50 -0.88 -17.40
C THR A 212 5.87 0.43 -16.70
N PRO A 213 7.00 0.47 -15.94
CA PRO A 213 7.43 1.67 -15.26
C PRO A 213 7.65 2.86 -16.21
N VAL A 214 7.20 4.04 -15.79
CA VAL A 214 7.48 5.31 -16.50
C VAL A 214 8.87 5.84 -16.23
N GLN A 215 9.43 5.51 -15.05
CA GLN A 215 10.80 5.77 -14.66
C GLN A 215 11.38 4.58 -13.91
N ARG A 216 12.69 4.42 -13.98
CA ARG A 216 13.46 3.44 -13.22
C ARG A 216 14.87 3.94 -12.99
N THR A 217 15.47 3.51 -11.90
CA THR A 217 16.89 3.80 -11.64
C THR A 217 17.78 2.97 -12.55
N PRO A 218 18.95 3.52 -12.94
CA PRO A 218 19.94 2.75 -13.68
C PRO A 218 20.56 1.65 -12.79
N LEU A 219 21.03 0.58 -13.40
CA LEU A 219 21.89 -0.41 -12.75
C LEU A 219 23.31 0.14 -12.66
N SER A 220 23.61 0.82 -11.59
CA SER A 220 24.93 1.44 -11.37
C SER A 220 25.32 1.40 -9.89
N ALA A 221 26.61 1.49 -9.62
CA ALA A 221 27.14 1.54 -8.25
C ALA A 221 26.70 2.82 -7.48
N ALA A 222 26.26 3.87 -8.18
CA ALA A 222 25.67 5.05 -7.55
C ALA A 222 24.28 4.81 -6.99
N ALA A 223 23.54 3.88 -7.60
CA ALA A 223 22.22 3.42 -7.15
C ALA A 223 22.32 2.16 -6.30
N HIS A 224 21.19 1.45 -6.11
CA HIS A 224 21.20 0.14 -5.45
C HIS A 224 21.57 -0.98 -6.42
N THR A 225 22.32 -1.96 -5.91
CA THR A 225 22.71 -3.17 -6.62
C THR A 225 22.23 -4.46 -5.92
N HIS A 226 21.57 -4.30 -4.77
CA HIS A 226 21.03 -5.37 -3.92
C HIS A 226 19.52 -5.18 -3.74
N PRO A 227 18.79 -6.20 -3.29
CA PRO A 227 17.36 -6.13 -3.06
C PRO A 227 16.94 -4.97 -2.19
N VAL A 228 15.87 -4.27 -2.60
CA VAL A 228 15.34 -3.11 -1.89
C VAL A 228 14.03 -3.48 -1.20
N TYR A 229 14.09 -3.68 0.11
CA TYR A 229 12.93 -3.98 0.95
C TYR A 229 12.27 -2.73 1.55
N CYS A 230 12.90 -1.58 1.42
CA CYS A 230 12.46 -0.36 2.07
C CYS A 230 12.30 0.76 1.04
N VAL A 231 11.07 1.22 0.86
CA VAL A 231 10.71 2.41 0.08
C VAL A 231 9.75 3.25 0.90
N ASN A 232 10.03 4.55 1.05
CA ASN A 232 9.17 5.45 1.81
C ASN A 232 9.30 6.89 1.27
N VAL A 233 8.17 7.58 1.11
CA VAL A 233 8.15 9.00 0.74
C VAL A 233 7.97 9.82 2.01
N VAL A 234 8.97 10.64 2.31
CA VAL A 234 9.02 11.48 3.52
C VAL A 234 9.03 12.95 3.17
N GLY A 235 8.54 13.78 4.08
CA GLY A 235 8.50 15.23 3.93
C GLY A 235 7.09 15.81 3.91
N THR A 236 6.95 16.91 3.20
CA THR A 236 5.68 17.64 2.99
C THR A 236 5.34 17.68 1.52
N GLN A 237 4.14 18.15 1.17
CA GLN A 237 3.72 18.25 -0.22
C GLN A 237 4.69 19.09 -1.08
N ASN A 238 5.28 20.15 -0.50
CA ASN A 238 6.17 21.06 -1.23
C ASN A 238 7.65 20.64 -1.16
N ALA A 239 8.01 19.78 -0.22
CA ALA A 239 9.40 19.33 -0.02
C ALA A 239 9.41 17.89 0.48
N HIS A 240 9.51 16.94 -0.45
CA HIS A 240 9.52 15.52 -0.15
C HIS A 240 10.58 14.78 -0.95
N ASN A 241 11.03 13.67 -0.38
CA ASN A 241 11.99 12.78 -0.97
C ASN A 241 11.52 11.35 -0.88
N LEU A 242 11.87 10.54 -1.86
CA LEU A 242 11.80 9.10 -1.77
C LEU A 242 13.06 8.59 -1.08
N ILE A 243 12.91 7.86 0.02
CA ILE A 243 14.01 7.21 0.73
C ILE A 243 13.93 5.72 0.48
N THR A 244 15.04 5.14 0.07
CA THR A 244 15.16 3.71 -0.20
C THR A 244 16.40 3.14 0.48
N VAL A 245 16.32 1.91 0.96
CA VAL A 245 17.46 1.20 1.55
C VAL A 245 17.50 -0.20 0.99
N SER A 246 18.69 -0.62 0.57
CA SER A 246 18.97 -1.98 0.09
C SER A 246 19.64 -2.84 1.16
N THR A 247 19.66 -4.15 0.93
CA THR A 247 20.20 -5.13 1.88
C THR A 247 21.71 -5.05 2.07
N ASP A 248 22.43 -4.30 1.23
CA ASP A 248 23.86 -3.98 1.42
C ASP A 248 24.09 -2.80 2.38
N GLY A 249 23.02 -2.24 2.95
CA GLY A 249 23.08 -1.11 3.87
C GLY A 249 23.17 0.25 3.20
N LYS A 250 23.06 0.31 1.88
CA LYS A 250 23.07 1.58 1.15
C LYS A 250 21.69 2.24 1.24
N MET A 251 21.66 3.46 1.77
CA MET A 251 20.50 4.34 1.75
C MET A 251 20.65 5.36 0.63
N CYS A 252 19.59 5.58 -0.13
CA CYS A 252 19.53 6.62 -1.17
C CYS A 252 18.29 7.50 -0.97
N SER A 253 18.45 8.79 -1.28
CA SER A 253 17.37 9.77 -1.37
C SER A 253 17.18 10.19 -2.83
N TRP A 254 15.93 10.22 -3.29
CA TRP A 254 15.59 10.47 -4.69
C TRP A 254 14.52 11.54 -4.82
N SER A 255 14.57 12.27 -5.95
CA SER A 255 13.41 13.01 -6.44
C SER A 255 12.50 12.07 -7.25
N LEU A 256 11.20 12.14 -7.04
CA LEU A 256 10.24 11.39 -7.85
C LEU A 256 10.17 11.87 -9.31
N ASP A 257 10.61 13.10 -9.56
CA ASP A 257 10.68 13.66 -10.92
C ASP A 257 11.84 13.08 -11.73
N MET A 258 12.89 12.58 -11.05
CA MET A 258 14.09 12.08 -11.71
C MET A 258 14.77 10.98 -10.89
N LEU A 259 14.63 9.74 -11.35
CA LEU A 259 15.27 8.56 -10.75
C LEU A 259 16.63 8.18 -11.39
N SER A 260 17.18 9.01 -12.26
CA SER A 260 18.45 8.69 -12.95
C SER A 260 19.65 8.69 -12.02
N THR A 261 19.65 9.55 -11.00
CA THR A 261 20.71 9.66 -9.99
C THR A 261 20.11 9.95 -8.62
N PRO A 262 20.62 9.33 -7.55
CA PRO A 262 20.21 9.71 -6.21
C PRO A 262 20.67 11.14 -5.88
N GLN A 263 19.87 11.89 -5.16
CA GLN A 263 20.24 13.21 -4.65
C GLN A 263 21.28 13.09 -3.53
N GLU A 264 21.13 12.04 -2.72
CA GLU A 264 22.03 11.73 -1.61
C GLU A 264 22.14 10.22 -1.49
N SER A 265 23.31 9.77 -1.04
CA SER A 265 23.53 8.38 -0.67
C SER A 265 24.41 8.31 0.57
N MET A 266 24.13 7.33 1.42
CA MET A 266 24.96 7.00 2.57
C MET A 266 25.00 5.50 2.79
N GLU A 267 26.06 5.04 3.43
CA GLU A 267 26.15 3.65 3.89
C GLU A 267 25.79 3.57 5.37
N LEU A 268 24.85 2.69 5.67
CA LEU A 268 24.49 2.36 7.04
C LEU A 268 25.43 1.28 7.54
N VAL A 269 26.44 1.70 8.28
CA VAL A 269 27.54 0.83 8.74
C VAL A 269 27.59 0.79 10.25
N TYR A 270 27.57 -0.42 10.81
CA TYR A 270 27.78 -0.64 12.22
C TYR A 270 29.29 -0.85 12.52
N ASN A 271 29.76 -0.26 13.62
CA ASN A 271 31.18 -0.32 14.02
C ASN A 271 32.18 0.06 12.91
N LYS A 272 31.80 1.00 12.03
CA LYS A 272 32.64 1.56 10.96
C LYS A 272 33.08 0.58 9.85
N SER A 273 32.65 -0.67 9.90
CA SER A 273 33.13 -1.68 8.94
C SER A 273 32.07 -2.64 8.43
N LYS A 274 30.98 -2.86 9.18
CA LYS A 274 29.97 -3.84 8.82
C LYS A 274 28.71 -3.16 8.27
N PRO A 275 28.40 -3.31 6.98
CA PRO A 275 27.14 -2.85 6.42
C PRO A 275 25.95 -3.54 7.11
N VAL A 276 24.86 -2.81 7.33
CA VAL A 276 23.64 -3.34 7.91
C VAL A 276 22.74 -3.89 6.79
N ALA A 277 22.45 -5.18 6.86
CA ALA A 277 21.52 -5.81 5.91
C ALA A 277 20.07 -5.44 6.28
N VAL A 278 19.60 -4.33 5.76
CA VAL A 278 18.31 -3.74 6.12
C VAL A 278 17.15 -4.47 5.46
N THR A 279 16.21 -4.93 6.27
CA THR A 279 14.98 -5.62 5.86
C THR A 279 13.70 -4.82 6.14
N GLY A 280 13.77 -3.81 6.98
CA GLY A 280 12.64 -2.95 7.33
C GLY A 280 13.09 -1.55 7.73
N MET A 281 12.23 -0.56 7.49
CA MET A 281 12.49 0.85 7.81
C MET A 281 11.19 1.54 8.20
N ALA A 282 11.25 2.38 9.22
CA ALA A 282 10.14 3.25 9.62
C ALA A 282 10.63 4.63 10.05
N PHE A 283 9.85 5.65 9.72
CA PHE A 283 10.06 7.03 10.18
C PHE A 283 9.04 7.37 11.27
N PRO A 284 9.47 7.96 12.40
CA PRO A 284 8.54 8.54 13.36
C PRO A 284 7.68 9.62 12.71
N THR A 285 6.47 9.80 13.21
CA THR A 285 5.53 10.79 12.66
C THR A 285 6.13 12.20 12.70
N GLY A 286 6.16 12.85 11.54
CA GLY A 286 6.68 14.22 11.41
C GLY A 286 8.20 14.33 11.34
N ASP A 287 8.94 13.25 11.55
CA ASP A 287 10.40 13.25 11.41
C ASP A 287 10.80 12.81 9.99
N VAL A 288 11.62 13.61 9.34
CA VAL A 288 12.18 13.35 8.00
C VAL A 288 13.65 13.00 8.04
N ASN A 289 14.28 13.13 9.19
CA ASN A 289 15.71 12.98 9.39
C ASN A 289 16.07 11.71 10.16
N ASN A 290 15.36 11.43 11.23
CA ASN A 290 15.60 10.25 12.05
C ASN A 290 14.67 9.11 11.65
N PHE A 291 15.19 7.90 11.60
CA PHE A 291 14.45 6.70 11.25
C PHE A 291 15.01 5.48 11.98
N VAL A 292 14.27 4.38 11.90
CA VAL A 292 14.63 3.10 12.51
C VAL A 292 14.73 2.06 11.40
N VAL A 293 15.75 1.22 11.47
CA VAL A 293 15.96 0.11 10.54
C VAL A 293 16.07 -1.20 11.27
N GLY A 294 15.41 -2.23 10.75
CA GLY A 294 15.57 -3.61 11.18
C GLY A 294 16.49 -4.36 10.22
N SER A 295 17.27 -5.28 10.76
CA SER A 295 18.25 -6.04 9.99
C SER A 295 17.90 -7.52 9.86
N GLU A 296 18.54 -8.17 8.90
CA GLU A 296 18.47 -9.62 8.70
C GLU A 296 19.04 -10.40 9.91
N GLU A 297 19.93 -9.80 10.68
CA GLU A 297 20.52 -10.41 11.88
C GLU A 297 19.64 -10.30 13.13
N GLY A 298 18.51 -9.61 13.04
CA GLY A 298 17.60 -9.40 14.19
C GLY A 298 17.92 -8.16 15.02
N THR A 299 18.98 -7.44 14.69
CA THR A 299 19.32 -6.19 15.36
C THR A 299 18.57 -5.03 14.74
N VAL A 300 18.10 -4.11 15.56
CA VAL A 300 17.43 -2.89 15.15
C VAL A 300 18.31 -1.69 15.46
N TYR A 301 18.34 -0.73 14.57
CA TYR A 301 19.19 0.46 14.69
C TYR A 301 18.35 1.72 14.53
N THR A 302 18.67 2.77 15.30
CA THR A 302 18.30 4.12 14.91
C THR A 302 19.31 4.64 13.89
N ALA A 303 18.85 5.47 12.99
CA ALA A 303 19.69 6.11 11.99
C ALA A 303 19.27 7.57 11.78
N CYS A 304 20.21 8.37 11.30
CA CYS A 304 20.00 9.78 11.02
C CYS A 304 20.54 10.11 9.62
N ARG A 305 19.74 10.84 8.83
CA ARG A 305 20.13 11.19 7.44
C ARG A 305 21.17 12.30 7.40
N HIS A 306 21.06 13.32 8.26
CA HIS A 306 21.85 14.54 8.19
C HIS A 306 22.42 14.94 9.54
N GLY A 307 23.43 15.80 9.52
CA GLY A 307 24.03 16.39 10.69
C GLY A 307 25.29 15.65 11.15
N SER A 308 25.80 16.04 12.32
CA SER A 308 27.05 15.49 12.89
C SER A 308 26.92 14.00 13.31
N LYS A 309 25.71 13.49 13.40
CA LYS A 309 25.39 12.10 13.76
C LYS A 309 24.79 11.30 12.60
N ALA A 310 24.99 11.76 11.35
CA ALA A 310 24.53 11.02 10.18
C ALA A 310 25.05 9.58 10.17
N GLY A 311 24.20 8.64 9.83
CA GLY A 311 24.48 7.21 9.86
C GLY A 311 23.78 6.48 11.00
N ILE A 312 24.30 5.31 11.38
CA ILE A 312 23.78 4.45 12.46
C ILE A 312 24.02 5.12 13.81
N GLY A 313 22.99 5.18 14.62
CA GLY A 313 22.99 5.70 15.97
C GLY A 313 22.99 4.59 17.03
N GLU A 314 21.85 4.36 17.63
CA GLU A 314 21.69 3.39 18.70
C GLU A 314 21.35 1.99 18.19
N VAL A 315 21.73 1.01 18.95
CA VAL A 315 21.60 -0.42 18.65
C VAL A 315 20.64 -1.05 19.63
N PHE A 316 19.67 -1.81 19.14
CA PHE A 316 18.71 -2.56 19.95
C PHE A 316 18.84 -4.05 19.60
N GLU A 317 19.30 -4.81 20.55
CA GLU A 317 19.41 -6.25 20.45
C GLU A 317 18.18 -6.92 21.09
N GLY A 318 17.84 -8.12 20.67
CA GLY A 318 16.78 -8.90 21.29
C GLY A 318 16.05 -9.88 20.39
N HIS A 319 16.01 -9.67 19.08
CA HIS A 319 15.49 -10.67 18.15
C HIS A 319 16.57 -11.72 17.83
N GLN A 320 16.11 -12.98 17.68
CA GLN A 320 16.94 -14.13 17.37
C GLN A 320 16.88 -14.53 15.88
N GLY A 321 16.22 -13.74 15.05
CA GLY A 321 16.05 -13.95 13.63
C GLY A 321 15.78 -12.64 12.88
N PRO A 322 15.72 -12.68 11.55
CA PRO A 322 15.50 -11.50 10.71
C PRO A 322 14.29 -10.67 11.16
N VAL A 323 14.44 -9.36 11.17
CA VAL A 323 13.33 -8.42 11.41
C VAL A 323 12.46 -8.38 10.17
N THR A 324 11.21 -8.78 10.29
CA THR A 324 10.24 -8.88 9.19
C THR A 324 9.34 -7.66 9.07
N GLY A 325 9.16 -6.94 10.17
CA GLY A 325 8.33 -5.74 10.22
C GLY A 325 8.84 -4.74 11.24
N ILE A 326 8.65 -3.47 10.92
CA ILE A 326 8.95 -2.36 11.83
C ILE A 326 7.96 -1.24 11.59
N ASN A 327 7.44 -0.66 12.65
CA ASN A 327 6.48 0.44 12.56
C ASN A 327 6.62 1.38 13.76
N CYS A 328 6.53 2.69 13.51
CA CYS A 328 6.51 3.71 14.54
C CYS A 328 5.07 4.06 14.93
N HIS A 329 4.89 4.51 16.16
CA HIS A 329 3.59 4.96 16.63
C HIS A 329 3.16 6.21 15.87
N MET A 330 1.96 6.20 15.30
CA MET A 330 1.48 7.26 14.39
C MET A 330 0.33 8.09 14.95
N ALA A 331 -0.33 7.64 16.01
CA ALA A 331 -1.48 8.36 16.57
C ALA A 331 -1.04 9.63 17.30
N VAL A 332 -1.77 10.72 17.04
CA VAL A 332 -1.58 12.02 17.70
C VAL A 332 -2.55 12.11 18.87
N GLY A 333 -2.06 12.48 20.04
CA GLY A 333 -2.86 12.60 21.26
C GLY A 333 -2.24 13.51 22.32
N PRO A 334 -2.84 13.57 23.51
CA PRO A 334 -2.39 14.45 24.59
C PRO A 334 -1.01 14.09 25.16
N ILE A 335 -0.55 12.86 24.93
CA ILE A 335 0.79 12.39 25.30
C ILE A 335 1.49 11.96 24.02
N ASP A 336 2.71 12.43 23.81
CA ASP A 336 3.51 12.10 22.63
C ASP A 336 4.18 10.71 22.79
N PHE A 337 3.71 9.75 21.98
CA PHE A 337 4.29 8.41 21.85
C PHE A 337 5.00 8.20 20.50
N SER A 338 5.22 9.25 19.70
CA SER A 338 5.90 9.15 18.40
C SER A 338 7.30 8.55 18.48
N HIS A 339 7.88 8.56 19.67
CA HIS A 339 9.17 7.94 19.98
C HIS A 339 9.13 6.42 20.16
N LEU A 340 7.95 5.79 20.12
CA LEU A 340 7.80 4.34 20.24
C LEU A 340 7.78 3.68 18.88
N PHE A 341 8.40 2.51 18.80
CA PHE A 341 8.30 1.64 17.65
C PHE A 341 8.12 0.19 18.05
N VAL A 342 7.50 -0.60 17.19
CA VAL A 342 7.33 -2.04 17.32
C VAL A 342 8.07 -2.75 16.22
N THR A 343 8.58 -3.94 16.52
CA THR A 343 9.27 -4.81 15.56
C THR A 343 8.73 -6.23 15.64
N SER A 344 8.69 -6.92 14.52
CA SER A 344 8.38 -8.35 14.42
C SER A 344 9.53 -9.09 13.76
N SER A 345 9.68 -10.38 14.07
CA SER A 345 10.77 -11.21 13.57
C SER A 345 10.34 -12.66 13.33
N PHE A 346 11.16 -13.40 12.59
CA PHE A 346 11.04 -14.84 12.44
C PHE A 346 11.25 -15.64 13.73
N ASP A 347 11.71 -15.01 14.81
CA ASP A 347 11.78 -15.61 16.13
C ASP A 347 10.42 -15.72 16.83
N TRP A 348 9.32 -15.42 16.11
CA TRP A 348 7.93 -15.47 16.60
C TRP A 348 7.62 -14.44 17.69
N THR A 349 8.42 -13.42 17.82
CA THR A 349 8.21 -12.36 18.80
C THR A 349 7.89 -11.02 18.17
N VAL A 350 7.12 -10.21 18.90
CA VAL A 350 6.89 -8.79 18.65
C VAL A 350 7.48 -8.01 19.81
N LYS A 351 8.27 -6.98 19.52
CA LYS A 351 9.00 -6.22 20.53
C LYS A 351 8.72 -4.73 20.42
N LEU A 352 8.72 -4.05 21.57
CA LEU A 352 8.49 -2.61 21.69
C LEU A 352 9.75 -1.92 22.21
N ALA A 353 10.13 -0.78 21.62
CA ALA A 353 11.23 0.04 22.10
C ALA A 353 11.01 1.54 21.85
N PRO A 354 11.66 2.43 22.59
CA PRO A 354 11.70 3.86 22.32
C PRO A 354 12.82 4.22 21.35
N VAL A 355 12.56 5.09 20.37
CA VAL A 355 13.56 5.61 19.41
C VAL A 355 14.68 6.39 20.12
N HIS A 356 14.36 7.08 21.23
CA HIS A 356 15.32 7.86 22.01
C HIS A 356 15.38 7.40 23.47
N PRO A 357 16.54 6.93 23.91
CA PRO A 357 16.71 6.44 25.30
C PRO A 357 16.75 7.54 26.36
N ARG A 358 16.67 8.82 25.99
CA ARG A 358 16.68 9.93 26.96
C ARG A 358 15.57 9.89 28.01
N LEU A 359 14.55 9.05 27.79
CA LEU A 359 13.45 8.81 28.73
C LEU A 359 13.66 7.57 29.60
N THR A 360 14.80 6.85 29.46
CA THR A 360 15.14 5.70 30.30
C THR A 360 16.28 6.05 31.25
N PRO A 361 16.12 5.93 32.56
CA PRO A 361 17.25 5.95 33.47
C PRO A 361 18.16 4.75 33.19
N ARG A 362 19.36 5.02 32.70
CA ARG A 362 20.44 4.05 32.42
C ARG A 362 20.11 2.90 31.46
N GLY A 363 20.35 3.14 30.18
CA GLY A 363 21.11 2.19 29.35
C GLY A 363 20.43 0.92 28.83
N SER A 364 19.15 0.70 29.00
CA SER A 364 18.53 -0.50 28.44
C SER A 364 18.21 -0.32 26.95
N ARG A 365 19.14 -0.75 26.09
CA ARG A 365 19.07 -0.82 24.63
C ARG A 365 18.46 -2.15 24.15
N ILE A 366 17.58 -2.76 24.94
CA ILE A 366 17.02 -4.07 24.67
C ILE A 366 15.61 -3.89 24.13
N LEU A 367 15.31 -4.55 23.03
CA LEU A 367 13.95 -4.73 22.54
C LEU A 367 13.17 -5.55 23.58
N ARG A 368 11.95 -5.09 23.89
CA ARG A 368 11.12 -5.72 24.92
C ARG A 368 10.01 -6.53 24.30
N ASP A 369 9.82 -7.74 24.80
CA ASP A 369 8.70 -8.57 24.38
C ASP A 369 7.39 -7.88 24.71
N LEU A 370 6.53 -7.79 23.72
CA LEU A 370 5.18 -7.30 23.88
C LEU A 370 4.28 -8.51 24.15
N TRP A 371 3.93 -8.74 25.41
CA TRP A 371 2.91 -9.72 25.77
C TRP A 371 1.55 -9.14 25.42
N MET A 372 1.04 -9.51 24.25
CA MET A 372 -0.33 -9.19 23.87
C MET A 372 -1.28 -10.14 24.59
N LEU A 373 -2.22 -9.59 25.31
CA LEU A 373 -3.44 -10.30 25.66
C LEU A 373 -4.14 -10.64 24.33
N ARG A 374 -4.40 -11.92 24.12
CA ARG A 374 -5.18 -12.36 22.97
C ARG A 374 -6.64 -12.03 23.21
N ASP A 375 -7.12 -10.93 22.69
CA ASP A 375 -8.54 -10.62 22.74
C ASP A 375 -9.30 -11.47 21.71
N THR A 376 -8.75 -11.61 20.50
CA THR A 376 -9.30 -12.47 19.46
C THR A 376 -8.23 -13.13 18.61
N SER A 377 -8.54 -14.30 18.07
CA SER A 377 -7.72 -14.95 17.04
C SER A 377 -8.63 -15.58 15.99
N VAL A 378 -8.27 -15.43 14.72
CA VAL A 378 -8.98 -16.05 13.60
C VAL A 378 -8.01 -16.91 12.82
N ALA A 379 -8.41 -18.17 12.58
CA ALA A 379 -7.75 -19.03 11.61
C ALA A 379 -8.31 -18.73 10.22
N ILE A 380 -7.43 -18.42 9.26
CA ILE A 380 -7.84 -18.12 7.89
C ILE A 380 -7.87 -19.43 7.12
N GLU A 381 -9.07 -19.98 6.90
CA GLU A 381 -9.24 -21.21 6.13
C GLU A 381 -8.82 -20.98 4.67
N GLY A 382 -8.02 -21.89 4.13
CA GLY A 382 -7.52 -21.83 2.75
C GLY A 382 -6.37 -20.85 2.54
N ALA A 383 -5.89 -20.17 3.58
CA ALA A 383 -4.68 -19.36 3.49
C ALA A 383 -3.44 -20.24 3.47
N SER A 384 -2.45 -19.81 2.70
CA SER A 384 -1.07 -20.30 2.75
C SER A 384 -0.28 -19.58 3.85
N ALA A 385 1.05 -19.66 3.85
CA ALA A 385 1.86 -18.98 4.84
C ALA A 385 1.63 -17.46 4.82
N LEU A 386 1.19 -16.92 5.95
CA LEU A 386 0.94 -15.48 6.10
C LEU A 386 2.26 -14.72 6.13
N ASN A 387 2.38 -13.70 5.30
CA ASN A 387 3.65 -13.01 5.07
C ASN A 387 3.61 -11.52 5.41
N ARG A 388 2.47 -10.85 5.21
CA ARG A 388 2.32 -9.40 5.44
C ARG A 388 1.00 -9.06 6.10
N VAL A 389 1.03 -8.06 6.95
CA VAL A 389 -0.15 -7.49 7.61
C VAL A 389 -0.09 -5.97 7.49
N ARG A 390 -1.21 -5.35 7.13
CA ARG A 390 -1.35 -3.89 7.06
C ARG A 390 -2.73 -3.45 7.52
N TRP A 391 -2.77 -2.53 8.46
CA TRP A 391 -3.98 -1.84 8.86
C TRP A 391 -4.40 -0.82 7.81
N ALA A 392 -5.69 -0.76 7.50
CA ALA A 392 -6.26 0.36 6.78
C ALA A 392 -6.19 1.65 7.62
N GLN A 393 -6.21 2.79 6.95
CA GLN A 393 -5.97 4.08 7.61
C GLN A 393 -6.98 4.41 8.71
N ALA A 394 -8.25 4.06 8.47
CA ALA A 394 -9.33 4.28 9.45
C ALA A 394 -9.26 3.34 10.65
N GLY A 395 -8.37 2.34 10.63
CA GLY A 395 -8.25 1.33 11.68
C GLY A 395 -9.45 0.39 11.77
N LYS A 396 -10.26 0.32 10.71
CA LYS A 396 -11.47 -0.52 10.65
C LYS A 396 -11.23 -1.86 9.96
N GLU A 397 -10.26 -1.91 9.05
CA GLU A 397 -9.93 -3.09 8.28
C GLU A 397 -8.46 -3.46 8.46
N VAL A 398 -8.17 -4.76 8.33
CA VAL A 398 -6.82 -5.32 8.30
C VAL A 398 -6.67 -6.17 7.05
N ALA A 399 -5.60 -5.92 6.31
CA ALA A 399 -5.19 -6.73 5.16
C ALA A 399 -4.09 -7.71 5.56
N VAL A 400 -4.24 -8.97 5.18
CA VAL A 400 -3.27 -10.04 5.43
C VAL A 400 -2.91 -10.70 4.11
N GLY A 401 -1.66 -10.59 3.69
CA GLY A 401 -1.13 -11.23 2.48
C GLY A 401 -0.49 -12.58 2.75
N ASP A 402 -0.69 -13.54 1.85
CA ASP A 402 -0.13 -14.87 1.95
C ASP A 402 0.91 -15.19 0.85
N SER A 403 1.49 -16.38 0.91
CA SER A 403 2.51 -16.84 -0.03
C SER A 403 1.97 -17.33 -1.37
N GLU A 404 0.64 -17.41 -1.53
CA GLU A 404 -0.02 -17.84 -2.77
C GLU A 404 -0.73 -16.70 -3.51
N GLY A 405 -0.45 -15.45 -3.12
CA GLY A 405 -0.95 -14.26 -3.79
C GLY A 405 -2.35 -13.85 -3.38
N ARG A 406 -2.87 -14.40 -2.28
CA ARG A 406 -4.17 -14.00 -1.71
C ARG A 406 -3.97 -12.91 -0.68
N ILE A 407 -4.88 -11.95 -0.67
CA ILE A 407 -4.96 -10.93 0.36
C ILE A 407 -6.32 -11.01 1.00
N TRP A 408 -6.33 -11.27 2.28
CA TRP A 408 -7.51 -11.44 3.11
C TRP A 408 -7.82 -10.13 3.82
N ILE A 409 -9.02 -9.62 3.66
CA ILE A 409 -9.48 -8.40 4.33
C ILE A 409 -10.46 -8.79 5.43
N TYR A 410 -10.14 -8.34 6.63
CA TYR A 410 -10.97 -8.52 7.81
C TYR A 410 -11.43 -7.17 8.33
N ASP A 411 -12.71 -7.07 8.65
CA ASP A 411 -13.24 -5.96 9.42
C ASP A 411 -12.91 -6.19 10.90
N VAL A 412 -12.36 -5.17 11.50
CA VAL A 412 -12.18 -5.11 12.94
C VAL A 412 -13.45 -4.51 13.50
N GLY A 413 -14.22 -5.32 14.26
CA GLY A 413 -15.46 -4.88 14.88
C GLY A 413 -15.25 -3.62 15.75
N GLU A 414 -16.32 -3.08 16.29
CA GLU A 414 -16.24 -1.86 17.09
C GLU A 414 -15.20 -2.01 18.19
N LEU A 415 -14.06 -1.37 17.98
CA LEU A 415 -13.08 -1.17 19.04
C LEU A 415 -13.78 -0.32 20.10
N ALA A 416 -13.70 -0.76 21.35
CA ALA A 416 -14.23 0.03 22.46
C ALA A 416 -13.76 1.49 22.32
N VAL A 417 -14.69 2.43 22.42
CA VAL A 417 -14.36 3.85 22.34
C VAL A 417 -13.27 4.12 23.39
N PRO A 418 -12.10 4.66 22.99
CA PRO A 418 -11.03 4.90 23.94
C PRO A 418 -11.53 5.78 25.09
N HIS A 419 -11.32 5.37 26.33
CA HIS A 419 -11.61 6.20 27.47
C HIS A 419 -10.78 7.50 27.41
N ASN A 420 -11.29 8.59 27.97
CA ASN A 420 -10.56 9.88 28.00
C ASN A 420 -9.18 9.77 28.67
N ASP A 421 -8.94 8.74 29.46
CA ASP A 421 -7.69 8.44 30.16
C ASP A 421 -6.80 7.37 29.50
N GLU A 422 -7.16 6.87 28.31
CA GLU A 422 -6.39 5.81 27.62
C GLU A 422 -4.91 6.17 27.43
N TRP A 423 -4.64 7.40 27.05
CA TRP A 423 -3.24 7.88 26.92
C TRP A 423 -2.47 7.81 28.24
N THR A 424 -3.12 8.17 29.35
CA THR A 424 -2.54 8.10 30.70
C THR A 424 -2.40 6.65 31.15
N ARG A 425 -3.38 5.80 30.85
CA ARG A 425 -3.32 4.36 31.14
C ARG A 425 -2.17 3.71 30.40
N PHE A 426 -2.03 3.96 29.10
CA PHE A 426 -0.91 3.45 28.31
C PHE A 426 0.44 3.93 28.83
N ALA A 427 0.58 5.22 29.16
CA ALA A 427 1.78 5.75 29.79
C ALA A 427 2.10 5.05 31.10
N ARG A 428 1.11 4.77 31.96
CA ARG A 428 1.26 4.04 33.22
C ARG A 428 1.71 2.61 32.97
N THR A 429 1.07 1.89 32.04
CA THR A 429 1.46 0.52 31.67
C THR A 429 2.91 0.46 31.20
N LEU A 430 3.37 1.45 30.41
CA LEU A 430 4.77 1.52 29.99
C LEU A 430 5.73 1.70 31.19
N VAL A 431 5.32 2.44 32.21
CA VAL A 431 6.11 2.60 33.46
C VAL A 431 6.12 1.31 34.27
N GLU A 432 4.99 0.62 34.39
CA GLU A 432 4.87 -0.67 35.11
C GLU A 432 5.69 -1.76 34.44
N ILE A 433 5.66 -1.87 33.11
CA ILE A 433 6.54 -2.78 32.34
C ILE A 433 8.02 -2.50 32.62
N ARG A 434 8.38 -1.23 32.87
CA ARG A 434 9.75 -0.86 33.25
C ARG A 434 10.10 -1.27 34.69
N ALA A 435 9.18 -1.03 35.61
CA ALA A 435 9.41 -1.33 37.05
C ALA A 435 9.55 -2.82 37.30
N ASN A 436 8.64 -3.63 36.80
CA ASN A 436 8.62 -5.09 36.98
C ASN A 436 9.92 -5.78 36.47
N ARG A 437 10.64 -5.12 35.57
CA ARG A 437 11.88 -5.67 35.02
C ARG A 437 13.12 -5.26 35.79
N ALA A 438 13.11 -4.10 36.44
CA ALA A 438 14.18 -3.71 37.33
C ALA A 438 14.28 -4.71 38.50
N ASP A 439 13.14 -5.14 39.03
CA ASP A 439 13.06 -6.12 40.13
C ASP A 439 13.55 -7.51 39.66
N SER A 440 13.24 -7.94 38.43
CA SER A 440 13.70 -9.25 37.92
C SER A 440 15.19 -9.28 37.55
N GLU A 441 15.80 -8.17 37.22
CA GLU A 441 17.25 -8.08 36.94
C GLU A 441 18.07 -8.03 38.27
N GLU A 442 17.49 -7.52 39.36
CA GLU A 442 18.11 -7.57 40.69
C GLU A 442 18.05 -8.99 41.30
N GLU A 443 16.93 -9.72 41.13
CA GLU A 443 16.82 -11.11 41.58
C GLU A 443 17.78 -12.06 40.85
N GLY A 444 17.97 -11.88 39.52
CA GLY A 444 18.89 -12.69 38.72
C GLY A 444 20.37 -12.47 39.04
N THR A 445 20.71 -11.33 39.58
CA THR A 445 22.13 -11.05 40.00
C THR A 445 22.46 -11.60 41.37
N VAL A 446 21.48 -11.88 42.22
CA VAL A 446 21.68 -12.45 43.54
C VAL A 446 21.91 -13.97 43.48
N GLU A 447 21.30 -14.68 42.50
CA GLU A 447 21.52 -16.13 42.34
C GLU A 447 22.88 -16.51 41.72
N LEU A 448 23.60 -15.59 41.09
CA LEU A 448 24.92 -15.84 40.52
C LEU A 448 26.09 -15.51 41.49
N SER A 449 25.81 -15.04 42.70
CA SER A 449 26.80 -14.68 43.71
C SER A 449 26.73 -15.55 44.98
N ALA A 450 25.98 -16.62 44.98
CA ALA A 450 25.93 -17.68 45.97
C ALA A 450 26.42 -19.00 45.36
#